data_bab1681ffb647aa05d481589f3f8eb1c
#
_entry.id   bab1681ffb647aa05d481589f3f8eb1c
#
_cell.length_a   1.000
_cell.length_b   1.000
_cell.length_c   1.000
_cell.angle_alpha   90.00
_cell.angle_beta   90.00
_cell.angle_gamma   90.00
#
_symmetry.space_group_name_H-M   'P 1'
#
loop_
_entity.id
_entity.type
_entity.pdbx_description
1 polymer ?
#
loop_
_entity_poly.entity_id
_entity_poly.type
_entity_poly.pdbx_seq_one_letter_code
_entity_poly.pdbx_strand_id
1 'polypeptide(L)'
;NLTAVSLPSVNLTPEQIDGILAAYPALTLEYSVSLFGQDVALTTTELDLTGMGDGQVEEACEKLGMLTALTDVNLSSGLSMDSVARLQDAAPHVTFHYSFTLFGKTVNTTDEEILFQNQSIGNDGEADLRRALAILDNCSRFVLDNCGFDYEVLAKVREDFREGPNVVWRVYFGVDGRYNLLTDADTLRAVYNVTNDTLAPKQI
;
A
#
# COMPACT_ATOMS: atom_id res chain seq x y z
N ASN A 1 -24.66 -39.07 -14.03
CA ASN A 1 -24.21 -38.22 -12.94
C ASN A 1 -23.32 -37.13 -13.53
N LEU A 2 -23.73 -35.86 -13.39
CA LEU A 2 -22.94 -34.70 -13.80
C LEU A 2 -21.81 -34.52 -12.80
N THR A 3 -20.56 -34.54 -13.25
CA THR A 3 -19.36 -34.43 -12.40
C THR A 3 -18.60 -33.15 -12.62
N ALA A 4 -18.82 -32.44 -13.75
CA ALA A 4 -18.22 -31.17 -14.06
C ALA A 4 -19.18 -30.26 -14.84
N VAL A 5 -19.17 -28.99 -14.57
CA VAL A 5 -19.87 -27.93 -15.32
C VAL A 5 -18.89 -26.81 -15.58
N SER A 6 -18.79 -26.42 -16.85
CA SER A 6 -18.02 -25.24 -17.25
C SER A 6 -18.99 -24.10 -17.58
N LEU A 7 -18.83 -22.96 -16.93
CA LEU A 7 -19.64 -21.75 -17.06
C LEU A 7 -18.76 -20.57 -17.47
N PRO A 8 -18.21 -20.56 -18.68
CA PRO A 8 -17.42 -19.45 -19.15
C PRO A 8 -18.28 -18.18 -19.28
N SER A 9 -17.74 -17.05 -18.83
CA SER A 9 -18.34 -15.72 -19.00
C SER A 9 -19.73 -15.51 -18.37
N VAL A 10 -20.12 -16.32 -17.38
CA VAL A 10 -21.34 -16.11 -16.60
C VAL A 10 -21.04 -15.30 -15.35
N ASN A 11 -21.65 -14.14 -15.18
CA ASN A 11 -21.49 -13.32 -13.98
C ASN A 11 -22.29 -13.93 -12.80
N LEU A 12 -21.71 -14.90 -12.11
CA LEU A 12 -22.24 -15.40 -10.85
C LEU A 12 -21.66 -14.62 -9.67
N THR A 13 -22.50 -14.34 -8.67
CA THR A 13 -21.99 -13.80 -7.42
C THR A 13 -21.32 -14.89 -6.59
N PRO A 14 -20.42 -14.55 -5.62
CA PRO A 14 -19.84 -15.54 -4.72
C PRO A 14 -20.88 -16.40 -4.02
N GLU A 15 -21.99 -15.81 -3.56
CA GLU A 15 -23.08 -16.52 -2.88
C GLU A 15 -23.80 -17.52 -3.83
N GLN A 16 -23.89 -17.20 -5.13
CA GLN A 16 -24.45 -18.12 -6.13
C GLN A 16 -23.52 -19.30 -6.39
N ILE A 17 -22.21 -19.05 -6.44
CA ILE A 17 -21.19 -20.09 -6.58
C ILE A 17 -21.22 -21.02 -5.36
N ASP A 18 -21.20 -20.47 -4.15
CA ASP A 18 -21.29 -21.23 -2.90
C ASP A 18 -22.58 -22.05 -2.83
N GLY A 19 -23.70 -21.49 -3.25
CA GLY A 19 -24.98 -22.18 -3.32
C GLY A 19 -24.96 -23.38 -4.28
N ILE A 20 -24.31 -23.26 -5.43
CA ILE A 20 -24.15 -24.36 -6.38
C ILE A 20 -23.27 -25.47 -5.81
N LEU A 21 -22.12 -25.11 -5.21
CA LEU A 21 -21.19 -26.06 -4.61
C LEU A 21 -21.78 -26.77 -3.37
N ALA A 22 -22.55 -26.05 -2.56
CA ALA A 22 -23.26 -26.64 -1.43
C ALA A 22 -24.37 -27.62 -1.87
N ALA A 23 -25.08 -27.31 -2.93
CA ALA A 23 -26.14 -28.19 -3.48
C ALA A 23 -25.56 -29.43 -4.19
N TYR A 24 -24.37 -29.31 -4.76
CA TYR A 24 -23.71 -30.37 -5.54
C TYR A 24 -22.24 -30.56 -5.14
N PRO A 25 -21.96 -31.10 -3.96
CA PRO A 25 -20.58 -31.14 -3.39
C PRO A 25 -19.59 -32.02 -4.18
N ALA A 26 -20.08 -32.87 -5.08
CA ALA A 26 -19.23 -33.69 -5.97
C ALA A 26 -19.05 -33.05 -7.37
N LEU A 27 -19.57 -31.84 -7.58
CA LEU A 27 -19.48 -31.13 -8.85
C LEU A 27 -18.17 -30.32 -8.92
N THR A 28 -17.41 -30.54 -9.99
CA THR A 28 -16.32 -29.63 -10.36
C THR A 28 -16.93 -28.48 -11.16
N LEU A 29 -16.88 -27.27 -10.61
CA LEU A 29 -17.36 -26.07 -11.30
C LEU A 29 -16.14 -25.35 -11.91
N GLU A 30 -16.06 -25.38 -13.23
CA GLU A 30 -15.12 -24.53 -13.98
C GLU A 30 -15.84 -23.22 -14.32
N TYR A 31 -15.44 -22.16 -13.64
CA TYR A 31 -16.02 -20.83 -13.81
C TYR A 31 -14.93 -19.83 -14.11
N SER A 32 -15.21 -18.87 -14.98
CA SER A 32 -14.31 -17.75 -15.29
C SER A 32 -15.03 -16.41 -15.10
N VAL A 33 -14.28 -15.42 -14.63
CA VAL A 33 -14.72 -14.02 -14.55
C VAL A 33 -14.29 -13.30 -15.84
N SER A 34 -15.22 -12.66 -16.52
CA SER A 34 -14.87 -11.81 -17.66
C SER A 34 -14.34 -10.48 -17.16
N LEU A 35 -13.06 -10.18 -17.45
CA LEU A 35 -12.37 -8.95 -17.12
C LEU A 35 -11.79 -8.34 -18.40
N PHE A 36 -12.23 -7.14 -18.76
CA PHE A 36 -11.81 -6.43 -20.00
C PHE A 36 -11.97 -7.29 -21.27
N GLY A 37 -13.03 -8.11 -21.32
CA GLY A 37 -13.29 -9.01 -22.43
C GLY A 37 -12.41 -10.27 -22.50
N GLN A 38 -11.63 -10.54 -21.45
CA GLN A 38 -10.86 -11.78 -21.29
C GLN A 38 -11.46 -12.63 -20.17
N ASP A 39 -11.53 -13.94 -20.38
CA ASP A 39 -12.01 -14.88 -19.38
C ASP A 39 -10.86 -15.28 -18.45
N VAL A 40 -10.96 -14.90 -17.17
CA VAL A 40 -10.00 -15.22 -16.11
C VAL A 40 -10.55 -16.35 -15.26
N ALA A 41 -9.84 -17.47 -15.18
CA ALA A 41 -10.25 -18.61 -14.36
C ALA A 41 -10.21 -18.29 -12.86
N LEU A 42 -11.14 -18.82 -12.06
CA LEU A 42 -11.15 -18.66 -10.60
C LEU A 42 -9.88 -19.20 -9.90
N THR A 43 -9.18 -20.12 -10.56
CA THR A 43 -7.93 -20.71 -10.07
C THR A 43 -6.69 -19.88 -10.39
N THR A 44 -6.86 -18.74 -11.08
CA THR A 44 -5.76 -17.83 -11.43
C THR A 44 -5.19 -17.22 -10.17
N THR A 45 -3.87 -17.35 -9.99
CA THR A 45 -3.13 -16.79 -8.84
C THR A 45 -2.40 -15.50 -9.16
N GLU A 46 -2.05 -15.27 -10.42
CA GLU A 46 -1.34 -14.09 -10.88
C GLU A 46 -2.06 -13.45 -12.06
N LEU A 47 -2.14 -12.13 -12.10
CA LEU A 47 -2.81 -11.41 -13.19
C LEU A 47 -1.97 -10.19 -13.63
N ASP A 48 -1.81 -10.05 -14.96
CA ASP A 48 -1.12 -8.90 -15.55
C ASP A 48 -2.13 -7.86 -16.05
N LEU A 49 -2.21 -6.73 -15.37
CA LEU A 49 -3.03 -5.57 -15.70
C LEU A 49 -2.18 -4.34 -16.06
N THR A 50 -0.95 -4.54 -16.53
CA THR A 50 -0.03 -3.44 -16.90
C THR A 50 -0.55 -2.57 -18.06
N GLY A 51 -1.52 -3.06 -18.83
CA GLY A 51 -2.22 -2.30 -19.86
C GLY A 51 -3.46 -1.53 -19.38
N MET A 52 -3.83 -1.65 -18.09
CA MET A 52 -5.02 -1.01 -17.54
C MET A 52 -4.81 0.48 -17.32
N GLY A 53 -5.83 1.29 -17.61
CA GLY A 53 -5.89 2.72 -17.26
C GLY A 53 -6.96 3.04 -16.24
N ASP A 54 -6.96 4.27 -15.68
CA ASP A 54 -7.91 4.71 -14.65
C ASP A 54 -9.39 4.52 -15.03
N GLY A 55 -9.73 4.60 -16.32
CA GLY A 55 -11.11 4.38 -16.81
C GLY A 55 -11.64 2.95 -16.66
N GLN A 56 -10.76 1.97 -16.37
CA GLN A 56 -11.10 0.56 -16.24
C GLN A 56 -11.14 0.10 -14.76
N VAL A 57 -10.79 0.98 -13.84
CA VAL A 57 -10.68 0.66 -12.40
C VAL A 57 -12.01 0.18 -11.82
N GLU A 58 -13.14 0.78 -12.23
CA GLU A 58 -14.46 0.39 -11.72
C GLU A 58 -14.77 -1.09 -12.04
N GLU A 59 -14.57 -1.50 -13.30
CA GLU A 59 -14.74 -2.90 -13.70
C GLU A 59 -13.79 -3.83 -12.96
N ALA A 60 -12.52 -3.42 -12.77
CA ALA A 60 -11.55 -4.20 -12.02
C ALA A 60 -11.97 -4.37 -10.54
N CYS A 61 -12.42 -3.31 -9.87
CA CYS A 61 -12.92 -3.37 -8.50
C CYS A 61 -14.10 -4.35 -8.34
N GLU A 62 -15.02 -4.37 -9.29
CA GLU A 62 -16.17 -5.29 -9.26
C GLU A 62 -15.77 -6.76 -9.45
N LYS A 63 -14.70 -7.02 -10.20
CA LYS A 63 -14.34 -8.38 -10.64
C LYS A 63 -13.22 -9.02 -9.84
N LEU A 64 -12.22 -8.26 -9.39
CA LEU A 64 -11.06 -8.82 -8.67
C LEU A 64 -11.46 -9.48 -7.35
N GLY A 65 -12.44 -8.94 -6.63
CA GLY A 65 -12.97 -9.53 -5.41
C GLY A 65 -13.60 -10.92 -5.60
N MET A 66 -13.97 -11.28 -6.82
CA MET A 66 -14.52 -12.61 -7.16
C MET A 66 -13.43 -13.67 -7.39
N LEU A 67 -12.18 -13.24 -7.65
CA LEU A 67 -11.04 -14.11 -7.94
C LEU A 67 -10.34 -14.51 -6.62
N THR A 68 -10.97 -15.37 -5.84
CA THR A 68 -10.51 -15.71 -4.48
C THR A 68 -9.17 -16.46 -4.42
N ALA A 69 -8.71 -17.06 -5.52
CA ALA A 69 -7.39 -17.67 -5.61
C ALA A 69 -6.30 -16.69 -6.04
N LEU A 70 -6.67 -15.47 -6.46
CA LEU A 70 -5.74 -14.44 -6.91
C LEU A 70 -4.91 -13.93 -5.74
N THR A 71 -3.60 -13.96 -5.88
CA THR A 71 -2.64 -13.50 -4.86
C THR A 71 -1.84 -12.29 -5.32
N ASP A 72 -1.58 -12.18 -6.62
CA ASP A 72 -0.67 -11.18 -7.17
C ASP A 72 -1.23 -10.51 -8.43
N VAL A 73 -1.17 -9.20 -8.50
CA VAL A 73 -1.59 -8.39 -9.65
C VAL A 73 -0.54 -7.37 -10.01
N ASN A 74 -0.06 -7.41 -11.26
CA ASN A 74 0.84 -6.39 -11.80
C ASN A 74 0.03 -5.25 -12.40
N LEU A 75 0.25 -4.03 -11.93
CA LEU A 75 -0.46 -2.82 -12.37
C LEU A 75 0.39 -1.93 -13.29
N SER A 76 -0.30 -1.15 -14.10
CA SER A 76 0.31 -0.09 -14.91
C SER A 76 0.85 1.04 -14.05
N SER A 77 2.08 1.49 -14.30
CA SER A 77 2.65 2.69 -13.66
C SER A 77 1.95 4.00 -14.08
N GLY A 78 1.02 3.94 -15.03
CA GLY A 78 0.21 5.07 -15.47
C GLY A 78 -1.09 5.28 -14.66
N LEU A 79 -1.42 4.36 -13.73
CA LEU A 79 -2.56 4.52 -12.84
C LEU A 79 -2.29 5.63 -11.80
N SER A 80 -3.36 6.30 -11.37
CA SER A 80 -3.28 7.19 -10.21
C SER A 80 -3.18 6.39 -8.90
N MET A 81 -2.53 6.95 -7.87
CA MET A 81 -2.49 6.31 -6.54
C MET A 81 -3.89 6.10 -5.95
N ASP A 82 -4.83 7.02 -6.22
CA ASP A 82 -6.23 6.90 -5.78
C ASP A 82 -6.92 5.67 -6.42
N SER A 83 -6.61 5.37 -7.69
CA SER A 83 -7.09 4.17 -8.37
C SER A 83 -6.51 2.90 -7.77
N VAL A 84 -5.22 2.90 -7.42
CA VAL A 84 -4.56 1.76 -6.76
C VAL A 84 -5.17 1.51 -5.38
N ALA A 85 -5.40 2.56 -4.58
CA ALA A 85 -6.06 2.44 -3.28
C ALA A 85 -7.45 1.77 -3.40
N ARG A 86 -8.25 2.18 -4.40
CA ARG A 86 -9.57 1.58 -4.65
C ARG A 86 -9.48 0.09 -5.02
N LEU A 87 -8.45 -0.32 -5.77
CA LEU A 87 -8.22 -1.73 -6.11
C LEU A 87 -7.84 -2.55 -4.87
N GLN A 88 -6.97 -2.00 -4.01
CA GLN A 88 -6.59 -2.62 -2.73
C GLN A 88 -7.80 -2.80 -1.80
N ASP A 89 -8.63 -1.76 -1.67
CA ASP A 89 -9.87 -1.83 -0.89
C ASP A 89 -10.84 -2.90 -1.44
N ALA A 90 -10.94 -3.04 -2.76
CA ALA A 90 -11.83 -4.00 -3.40
C ALA A 90 -11.35 -5.45 -3.30
N ALA A 91 -10.04 -5.69 -3.24
CA ALA A 91 -9.43 -7.01 -3.17
C ALA A 91 -8.27 -7.03 -2.14
N PRO A 92 -8.55 -6.92 -0.83
CA PRO A 92 -7.54 -6.80 0.23
C PRO A 92 -6.68 -8.05 0.43
N HIS A 93 -7.06 -9.19 -0.19
CA HIS A 93 -6.30 -10.43 -0.16
C HIS A 93 -5.23 -10.51 -1.27
N VAL A 94 -5.18 -9.49 -2.16
CA VAL A 94 -4.31 -9.46 -3.34
C VAL A 94 -3.14 -8.52 -3.08
N THR A 95 -1.93 -8.95 -3.41
CA THR A 95 -0.74 -8.09 -3.48
C THR A 95 -0.69 -7.39 -4.82
N PHE A 96 -0.80 -6.07 -4.81
CA PHE A 96 -0.70 -5.26 -6.01
C PHE A 96 0.74 -4.77 -6.21
N HIS A 97 1.38 -5.15 -7.31
CA HIS A 97 2.69 -4.69 -7.73
C HIS A 97 2.54 -3.41 -8.56
N TYR A 98 2.77 -2.27 -7.94
CA TYR A 98 2.64 -0.96 -8.57
C TYR A 98 3.88 -0.11 -8.28
N SER A 99 4.41 0.53 -9.31
CA SER A 99 5.56 1.44 -9.21
C SER A 99 5.12 2.86 -9.53
N PHE A 100 5.49 3.79 -8.69
CA PHE A 100 5.19 5.21 -8.87
C PHE A 100 6.38 6.10 -8.48
N THR A 101 6.35 7.36 -8.90
CA THR A 101 7.37 8.33 -8.50
C THR A 101 6.87 9.17 -7.33
N LEU A 102 7.61 9.12 -6.21
CA LEU A 102 7.36 9.95 -5.03
C LEU A 102 8.63 10.77 -4.74
N PHE A 103 8.50 12.08 -4.66
CA PHE A 103 9.61 13.01 -4.38
C PHE A 103 10.86 12.78 -5.25
N GLY A 104 10.65 12.44 -6.53
CA GLY A 104 11.71 12.17 -7.49
C GLY A 104 12.38 10.79 -7.41
N LYS A 105 11.91 9.91 -6.52
CA LYS A 105 12.37 8.52 -6.40
C LYS A 105 11.28 7.55 -6.85
N THR A 106 11.64 6.49 -7.56
CA THR A 106 10.73 5.37 -7.84
C THR A 106 10.53 4.55 -6.57
N VAL A 107 9.28 4.30 -6.22
CA VAL A 107 8.82 3.52 -5.07
C VAL A 107 7.87 2.44 -5.57
N ASN A 108 7.92 1.27 -4.93
CA ASN A 108 7.02 0.15 -5.22
C ASN A 108 6.12 -0.14 -4.03
N THR A 109 4.89 -0.55 -4.28
CA THR A 109 3.94 -0.95 -3.21
C THR A 109 4.42 -2.16 -2.41
N THR A 110 5.39 -2.90 -2.93
CA THR A 110 6.01 -4.07 -2.28
C THR A 110 7.30 -3.75 -1.52
N ASP A 111 7.73 -2.47 -1.48
CA ASP A 111 8.91 -2.06 -0.72
C ASP A 111 8.61 -2.15 0.79
N GLU A 112 9.38 -2.94 1.54
CA GLU A 112 9.22 -3.10 3.00
C GLU A 112 9.74 -1.89 3.79
N GLU A 113 10.73 -1.18 3.23
CA GLU A 113 11.30 0.04 3.81
C GLU A 113 11.55 1.09 2.72
N ILE A 114 11.12 2.33 3.00
CA ILE A 114 11.32 3.46 2.10
C ILE A 114 12.09 4.55 2.85
N LEU A 115 13.19 5.02 2.24
CA LEU A 115 14.04 6.05 2.80
C LEU A 115 14.16 7.25 1.85
N PHE A 116 13.79 8.42 2.36
CA PHE A 116 14.13 9.74 1.82
C PHE A 116 15.07 10.44 2.79
N GLN A 117 16.19 10.94 2.29
CA GLN A 117 17.21 11.56 3.12
C GLN A 117 17.78 12.82 2.46
N ASN A 118 17.90 13.90 3.26
CA ASN A 118 18.50 15.17 2.85
C ASN A 118 17.84 15.76 1.58
N GLN A 119 16.52 15.71 1.50
CA GLN A 119 15.74 16.29 0.40
C GLN A 119 14.93 17.48 0.91
N SER A 120 14.84 18.53 0.10
CA SER A 120 14.02 19.71 0.40
C SER A 120 12.58 19.47 -0.08
N ILE A 121 11.82 18.62 0.63
CA ILE A 121 10.42 18.32 0.32
C ILE A 121 9.50 19.34 1.01
N GLY A 122 9.63 19.45 2.33
CA GLY A 122 8.83 20.36 3.16
C GLY A 122 7.35 19.96 3.26
N ASN A 123 6.57 20.79 3.94
CA ASN A 123 5.14 20.53 4.17
C ASN A 123 4.29 20.52 2.90
N ASP A 124 4.77 21.11 1.80
CA ASP A 124 4.09 21.06 0.50
C ASP A 124 3.95 19.62 -0.02
N GLY A 125 4.83 18.71 0.41
CA GLY A 125 4.77 17.29 0.09
C GLY A 125 3.78 16.46 0.91
N GLU A 126 3.07 17.05 1.90
CA GLU A 126 2.19 16.28 2.81
C GLU A 126 1.08 15.55 2.05
N ALA A 127 0.46 16.17 1.06
CA ALA A 127 -0.63 15.55 0.31
C ALA A 127 -0.16 14.31 -0.47
N ASP A 128 1.02 14.40 -1.10
CA ASP A 128 1.60 13.27 -1.85
C ASP A 128 2.09 12.16 -0.91
N LEU A 129 2.66 12.55 0.25
CA LEU A 129 3.02 11.60 1.31
C LEU A 129 1.81 10.79 1.77
N ARG A 130 0.69 11.45 2.06
CA ARG A 130 -0.55 10.80 2.51
C ARG A 130 -1.11 9.83 1.47
N ARG A 131 -1.12 10.24 0.18
CA ARG A 131 -1.56 9.34 -0.91
C ARG A 131 -0.65 8.12 -1.04
N ALA A 132 0.67 8.32 -0.92
CA ALA A 132 1.62 7.21 -0.97
C ALA A 132 1.42 6.24 0.20
N LEU A 133 1.29 6.74 1.44
CA LEU A 133 1.08 5.91 2.63
C LEU A 133 -0.22 5.09 2.56
N ALA A 134 -1.25 5.60 1.86
CA ALA A 134 -2.53 4.91 1.71
C ALA A 134 -2.46 3.66 0.81
N ILE A 135 -1.38 3.47 0.04
CA ILE A 135 -1.22 2.33 -0.89
C ILE A 135 0.02 1.46 -0.57
N LEU A 136 0.74 1.77 0.50
CA LEU A 136 1.98 1.10 0.88
C LEU A 136 1.75 0.04 1.98
N ASP A 137 0.82 -0.88 1.74
CA ASP A 137 0.40 -1.90 2.72
C ASP A 137 1.53 -2.83 3.17
N ASN A 138 2.53 -3.06 2.31
CA ASN A 138 3.69 -3.90 2.62
C ASN A 138 4.83 -3.12 3.29
N CYS A 139 4.76 -1.79 3.32
CA CYS A 139 5.80 -0.97 3.91
C CYS A 139 5.66 -0.94 5.43
N SER A 140 6.64 -1.46 6.14
CA SER A 140 6.68 -1.42 7.60
C SER A 140 7.30 -0.12 8.14
N ARG A 141 8.16 0.53 7.35
CA ARG A 141 8.96 1.67 7.79
C ARG A 141 9.17 2.70 6.69
N PHE A 142 8.67 3.92 6.90
CA PHE A 142 8.80 5.03 5.96
C PHE A 142 9.61 6.16 6.60
N VAL A 143 10.82 6.40 6.10
CA VAL A 143 11.80 7.32 6.72
C VAL A 143 11.91 8.62 5.93
N LEU A 144 11.72 9.74 6.63
CA LEU A 144 11.87 11.11 6.13
C LEU A 144 12.98 11.82 6.92
N ASP A 145 14.24 11.39 6.69
CA ASP A 145 15.41 11.91 7.42
C ASP A 145 15.88 13.23 6.81
N ASN A 146 15.69 14.32 7.55
CA ASN A 146 16.08 15.67 7.12
C ASN A 146 15.44 16.09 5.78
N CYS A 147 14.10 15.93 5.68
CA CYS A 147 13.32 16.21 4.48
C CYS A 147 12.54 17.54 4.54
N GLY A 148 12.74 18.36 5.57
CA GLY A 148 12.19 19.71 5.67
C GLY A 148 10.71 19.78 6.09
N PHE A 149 10.14 18.69 6.57
CA PHE A 149 8.80 18.69 7.17
C PHE A 149 8.84 19.23 8.60
N ASP A 150 7.79 19.91 9.01
CA ASP A 150 7.55 20.23 10.41
C ASP A 150 7.24 18.96 11.20
N TYR A 151 7.77 18.84 12.41
CA TYR A 151 7.58 17.67 13.27
C TYR A 151 6.11 17.42 13.63
N GLU A 152 5.33 18.49 13.79
CA GLU A 152 3.90 18.42 14.08
C GLU A 152 3.11 17.82 12.92
N VAL A 153 3.48 18.16 11.67
CA VAL A 153 2.89 17.58 10.47
C VAL A 153 3.18 16.08 10.41
N LEU A 154 4.46 15.68 10.59
CA LEU A 154 4.83 14.25 10.56
C LEU A 154 4.21 13.45 11.72
N ALA A 155 4.09 14.05 12.90
CA ALA A 155 3.44 13.41 14.03
C ALA A 155 1.95 13.15 13.76
N LYS A 156 1.27 14.11 13.12
CA LYS A 156 -0.13 13.95 12.71
C LYS A 156 -0.27 12.90 11.60
N VAL A 157 0.60 12.94 10.59
CA VAL A 157 0.60 11.91 9.53
C VAL A 157 0.78 10.52 10.14
N ARG A 158 1.74 10.33 11.04
CA ARG A 158 1.96 9.04 11.72
C ARG A 158 0.75 8.58 12.52
N GLU A 159 0.05 9.49 13.20
CA GLU A 159 -1.17 9.15 13.96
C GLU A 159 -2.31 8.75 13.03
N ASP A 160 -2.50 9.48 11.94
CA ASP A 160 -3.55 9.21 10.95
C ASP A 160 -3.33 7.86 10.23
N PHE A 161 -2.07 7.42 10.08
CA PHE A 161 -1.66 6.15 9.44
C PHE A 161 -1.08 5.12 10.43
N ARG A 162 -1.52 5.13 11.68
CA ARG A 162 -0.99 4.26 12.74
C ARG A 162 -1.10 2.75 12.48
N GLU A 163 -2.03 2.31 11.64
CA GLU A 163 -2.22 0.91 11.21
C GLU A 163 -1.40 0.56 9.95
N GLY A 164 -0.78 1.55 9.31
CA GLY A 164 0.05 1.42 8.12
C GLY A 164 1.55 1.57 8.42
N PRO A 165 2.33 2.11 7.46
CA PRO A 165 3.76 2.30 7.60
C PRO A 165 4.14 3.16 8.82
N ASN A 166 5.12 2.73 9.61
CA ASN A 166 5.68 3.57 10.67
C ASN A 166 6.45 4.75 10.06
N VAL A 167 5.89 5.95 10.15
CA VAL A 167 6.53 7.18 9.66
C VAL A 167 7.59 7.63 10.65
N VAL A 168 8.83 7.69 10.18
CA VAL A 168 10.03 7.95 10.97
C VAL A 168 10.75 9.19 10.45
N TRP A 169 11.19 10.06 11.34
CA TRP A 169 11.99 11.24 10.98
C TRP A 169 13.08 11.50 12.01
N ARG A 170 14.04 12.36 11.67
CA ARG A 170 15.10 12.77 12.58
C ARG A 170 14.64 13.93 13.44
N VAL A 171 14.82 13.81 14.74
CA VAL A 171 14.63 14.89 15.70
C VAL A 171 15.97 15.39 16.21
N TYR A 172 16.07 16.71 16.37
CA TYR A 172 17.23 17.38 16.89
C TYR A 172 16.88 17.97 18.26
N PHE A 173 17.77 17.84 19.22
CA PHE A 173 17.58 18.35 20.57
C PHE A 173 18.91 18.74 21.23
N GLY A 174 18.80 19.43 22.36
CA GLY A 174 19.92 20.00 23.04
C GLY A 174 20.34 21.37 22.48
N VAL A 175 21.32 21.99 23.14
CA VAL A 175 21.89 23.28 22.70
C VAL A 175 22.44 23.12 21.28
N ASP A 176 22.01 23.97 20.38
CA ASP A 176 22.43 23.97 18.96
C ASP A 176 22.09 22.70 18.15
N GLY A 177 21.12 21.89 18.60
CA GLY A 177 20.78 20.64 17.91
C GLY A 177 21.90 19.61 17.92
N ARG A 178 22.72 19.63 18.95
CA ARG A 178 23.93 18.80 19.11
C ARG A 178 23.61 17.29 19.09
N TYR A 179 22.47 16.92 19.61
CA TYR A 179 22.01 15.55 19.65
C TYR A 179 20.89 15.34 18.64
N ASN A 180 20.89 14.22 17.99
CA ASN A 180 19.82 13.85 17.08
C ASN A 180 19.63 12.33 17.06
N LEU A 181 18.43 11.90 16.77
CA LEU A 181 18.08 10.49 16.57
C LEU A 181 16.84 10.38 15.68
N LEU A 182 16.63 9.22 15.11
CA LEU A 182 15.36 8.90 14.45
C LEU A 182 14.28 8.62 15.50
N THR A 183 13.02 8.96 15.21
CA THR A 183 11.90 8.84 16.16
C THR A 183 11.55 7.42 16.57
N ASP A 184 12.10 6.40 15.90
CA ASP A 184 12.00 4.98 16.21
C ASP A 184 13.26 4.41 16.90
N ALA A 185 14.21 5.25 17.30
CA ALA A 185 15.41 4.80 17.97
C ALA A 185 15.14 4.41 19.44
N ASP A 186 15.57 3.21 19.82
CA ASP A 186 15.40 2.67 21.18
C ASP A 186 16.38 3.29 22.19
N THR A 187 17.51 3.80 21.71
CA THR A 187 18.59 4.26 22.57
C THR A 187 19.18 5.57 22.09
N LEU A 188 19.45 6.47 23.06
CA LEU A 188 20.25 7.66 22.86
C LEU A 188 21.60 7.49 23.58
N ARG A 189 22.70 7.58 22.83
CA ARG A 189 24.03 7.65 23.42
C ARG A 189 24.53 9.09 23.46
N ALA A 190 24.47 9.71 24.63
CA ALA A 190 25.05 11.02 24.85
C ALA A 190 26.55 10.88 25.22
N VAL A 191 27.42 11.64 24.57
CA VAL A 191 28.88 11.59 24.76
C VAL A 191 29.34 12.60 25.81
N TYR A 192 28.46 13.52 26.23
CA TYR A 192 28.74 14.59 27.20
C TYR A 192 27.75 14.57 28.36
N ASN A 193 28.06 15.29 29.43
CA ASN A 193 27.16 15.48 30.57
C ASN A 193 25.81 16.01 30.10
N VAL A 194 24.78 15.20 30.30
CA VAL A 194 23.41 15.51 29.88
C VAL A 194 22.68 16.14 31.05
N THR A 195 22.18 17.36 30.87
CA THR A 195 21.27 18.04 31.79
C THR A 195 19.91 18.21 31.16
N ASN A 196 18.86 18.53 31.93
CA ASN A 196 17.54 18.80 31.39
C ASN A 196 17.53 19.89 30.31
N ASP A 197 18.37 20.91 30.46
CA ASP A 197 18.50 22.00 29.49
C ASP A 197 19.19 21.57 28.20
N THR A 198 20.08 20.55 28.27
CA THR A 198 20.78 20.02 27.08
C THR A 198 19.93 19.04 26.27
N LEU A 199 18.82 18.54 26.82
CA LEU A 199 17.86 17.62 26.15
C LEU A 199 16.59 18.31 25.68
N ALA A 200 16.42 19.62 25.96
CA ALA A 200 15.21 20.32 25.48
C ALA A 200 15.08 20.21 23.96
N PRO A 201 13.90 19.84 23.43
CA PRO A 201 13.67 19.76 21.99
C PRO A 201 13.96 21.13 21.36
N LYS A 202 14.70 21.12 20.25
CA LYS A 202 14.86 22.30 19.44
C LYS A 202 13.73 22.32 18.41
N GLN A 203 12.84 23.27 18.51
CA GLN A 203 11.94 23.60 17.40
C GLN A 203 12.80 24.28 16.31
N ILE A 204 12.84 23.69 15.15
CA ILE A 204 13.52 24.23 13.97
C ILE A 204 12.46 24.84 13.07
#